data_fe4c69c532f4a7a14a0fc0e40b4fb00b
#
_entry.id   fe4c69c532f4a7a14a0fc0e40b4fb00b
#
_cell.length_a   1.000
_cell.length_b   1.000
_cell.length_c   1.000
_cell.angle_alpha   90.00
_cell.angle_beta   90.00
_cell.angle_gamma   90.00
#
_symmetry.space_group_name_H-M   'P 1'
#
loop_
_entity.id
_entity.type
_entity.pdbx_description
1 polymer ?
#
loop_
_entity_poly.entity_id
_entity_poly.type
_entity_poly.pdbx_seq_one_letter_code
_entity_poly.pdbx_strand_id
1 'polypeptide(L)'
;MTENEQAGPRTDGPARPETLLNIERVTVPEDGRPLDRPVKLASSHLSLWYGPKQALSDVSIEIRNYEITALIGPSGCGKSTFLRAFNRMNDLIPNVRTTGQVLLDGEDVYGRRVDVVELRRRVGMVFQKPNPFPKSVFENVAYAPRLSGVKNMARLTEIVEKALERAALFEEVKDVLHKSALALSGGQQQRLCIARALAAEPEVLLMDEPCSALDPISTLRIEELMRELAKSICIVIVTHNMQQAARVSDKTGFFLLGELIEFGSTDDIFTRPADSRTEDYITGRFG
;
A
#
# COMPACT_ATOMS: atom_id res chain seq x y z
N MET A 1 -68.45 1.00 -35.17
CA MET A 1 -67.48 2.13 -35.28
C MET A 1 -66.39 1.92 -34.25
N THR A 2 -65.30 1.47 -34.73
CA THR A 2 -64.13 0.99 -34.02
C THR A 2 -63.11 2.12 -33.97
N GLU A 3 -62.69 2.56 -32.80
CA GLU A 3 -61.53 3.37 -32.61
C GLU A 3 -60.41 2.59 -31.99
N ASN A 4 -59.34 2.53 -32.75
CA ASN A 4 -58.13 1.78 -32.51
C ASN A 4 -57.11 2.76 -31.89
N GLU A 5 -56.83 2.67 -30.59
CA GLU A 5 -55.79 3.45 -29.93
C GLU A 5 -54.45 2.71 -30.04
N GLN A 6 -53.59 3.23 -30.90
CA GLN A 6 -52.19 2.81 -31.08
C GLN A 6 -51.37 3.30 -29.89
N ALA A 7 -50.87 2.36 -29.10
CA ALA A 7 -49.82 2.62 -28.11
C ALA A 7 -48.49 2.89 -28.84
N GLY A 8 -47.94 4.09 -28.67
CA GLY A 8 -46.63 4.46 -29.16
C GLY A 8 -45.48 3.68 -28.46
N PRO A 9 -44.31 3.57 -29.11
CA PRO A 9 -43.19 2.80 -28.57
C PRO A 9 -42.59 3.48 -27.32
N ARG A 10 -42.40 2.69 -26.27
CA ARG A 10 -41.64 3.09 -25.09
C ARG A 10 -40.19 3.29 -25.52
N THR A 11 -39.69 4.49 -25.37
CA THR A 11 -38.27 4.79 -25.52
C THR A 11 -37.52 4.14 -24.37
N ASP A 12 -36.80 3.06 -24.65
CA ASP A 12 -35.81 2.49 -23.75
C ASP A 12 -34.79 3.56 -23.40
N GLY A 13 -34.67 3.85 -22.10
CA GLY A 13 -33.60 4.69 -21.58
C GLY A 13 -32.23 4.04 -21.87
N PRO A 14 -31.14 4.81 -21.84
CA PRO A 14 -29.82 4.28 -22.17
C PRO A 14 -29.50 3.06 -21.30
N ALA A 15 -29.13 1.97 -21.97
CA ALA A 15 -28.68 0.76 -21.34
C ALA A 15 -27.56 1.09 -20.35
N ARG A 16 -27.68 0.61 -19.10
CA ARG A 16 -26.59 0.69 -18.13
C ARG A 16 -25.38 0.02 -18.75
N PRO A 17 -24.19 0.66 -18.73
CA PRO A 17 -23.00 0.03 -19.28
C PRO A 17 -22.76 -1.29 -18.54
N GLU A 18 -22.73 -2.37 -19.31
CA GLU A 18 -22.31 -3.68 -18.82
C GLU A 18 -20.86 -3.56 -18.35
N THR A 19 -20.67 -3.92 -17.08
CA THR A 19 -19.40 -4.30 -16.49
C THR A 19 -18.40 -3.18 -16.20
N LEU A 20 -18.46 -2.70 -14.97
CA LEU A 20 -17.36 -2.07 -14.22
C LEU A 20 -16.19 -3.05 -14.16
N LEU A 21 -15.29 -3.09 -15.13
CA LEU A 21 -14.11 -3.96 -15.24
C LEU A 21 -14.43 -5.48 -15.17
N ASN A 22 -14.01 -6.21 -16.19
CA ASN A 22 -14.00 -7.67 -16.19
C ASN A 22 -12.84 -8.13 -15.27
N ILE A 23 -13.03 -8.03 -13.95
CA ILE A 23 -12.09 -8.50 -12.96
C ILE A 23 -12.38 -10.00 -12.82
N GLU A 24 -11.52 -10.84 -13.41
CA GLU A 24 -11.51 -12.26 -13.06
C GLU A 24 -11.44 -12.35 -11.53
N ARG A 25 -12.49 -12.88 -10.92
CA ARG A 25 -12.55 -13.16 -9.48
C ARG A 25 -11.43 -14.14 -9.16
N VAL A 26 -10.31 -13.62 -8.73
CA VAL A 26 -9.37 -14.42 -7.97
C VAL A 26 -10.03 -14.62 -6.61
N THR A 27 -10.75 -15.73 -6.47
CA THR A 27 -11.14 -16.23 -5.15
C THR A 27 -9.84 -16.35 -4.37
N VAL A 28 -9.64 -15.42 -3.42
CA VAL A 28 -8.55 -15.53 -2.46
C VAL A 28 -8.81 -16.84 -1.72
N PRO A 29 -7.91 -17.86 -1.81
CA PRO A 29 -8.11 -19.09 -1.06
C PRO A 29 -8.22 -18.74 0.43
N GLU A 30 -8.77 -19.64 1.27
CA GLU A 30 -8.64 -19.59 2.72
C GLU A 30 -7.14 -19.63 3.03
N ASP A 31 -6.52 -18.47 3.16
CA ASP A 31 -5.08 -18.28 2.99
C ASP A 31 -4.30 -18.37 4.30
N GLY A 32 -4.87 -19.05 5.30
CA GLY A 32 -4.21 -19.29 6.60
C GLY A 32 -3.95 -18.03 7.43
N ARG A 33 -4.58 -16.90 7.10
CA ARG A 33 -4.53 -15.69 7.92
C ARG A 33 -5.34 -15.88 9.20
N PRO A 34 -4.95 -15.23 10.31
CA PRO A 34 -5.75 -15.24 11.53
C PRO A 34 -7.17 -14.75 11.31
N LEU A 35 -8.17 -15.43 11.95
CA LEU A 35 -9.58 -15.00 11.89
C LEU A 35 -9.79 -13.70 12.66
N ASP A 36 -9.08 -13.54 13.79
CA ASP A 36 -9.08 -12.29 14.55
C ASP A 36 -8.06 -11.33 13.93
N ARG A 37 -8.55 -10.19 13.45
CA ARG A 37 -7.75 -9.16 12.79
C ARG A 37 -7.96 -7.83 13.53
N PRO A 38 -7.22 -7.59 14.62
CA PRO A 38 -7.32 -6.35 15.37
C PRO A 38 -6.93 -5.14 14.53
N VAL A 39 -7.43 -3.97 14.88
CA VAL A 39 -7.02 -2.70 14.28
C VAL A 39 -5.54 -2.49 14.57
N LYS A 40 -4.76 -2.35 13.50
CA LYS A 40 -3.30 -2.14 13.56
C LYS A 40 -2.92 -0.68 13.42
N LEU A 41 -3.50 -0.03 12.42
CA LEU A 41 -3.34 1.40 12.17
C LEU A 41 -4.70 2.07 12.17
N ALA A 42 -4.78 3.29 12.71
CA ALA A 42 -5.97 4.10 12.58
C ALA A 42 -5.60 5.58 12.39
N SER A 43 -6.50 6.33 11.77
CA SER A 43 -6.50 7.79 11.86
C SER A 43 -7.87 8.28 12.31
N SER A 44 -7.88 9.37 13.05
CA SER A 44 -9.10 10.03 13.50
C SER A 44 -8.97 11.53 13.26
N HIS A 45 -9.84 12.05 12.40
CA HIS A 45 -9.90 13.47 12.01
C HIS A 45 -8.54 14.02 11.55
N LEU A 46 -7.73 13.18 10.86
CA LEU A 46 -6.40 13.56 10.42
C LEU A 46 -6.47 14.62 9.33
N SER A 47 -5.88 15.78 9.62
CA SER A 47 -5.64 16.83 8.64
C SER A 47 -4.16 17.20 8.62
N LEU A 48 -3.62 17.49 7.41
CA LEU A 48 -2.20 17.79 7.23
C LEU A 48 -2.00 18.92 6.22
N TRP A 49 -1.05 19.80 6.53
CA TRP A 49 -0.69 20.94 5.68
C TRP A 49 0.82 20.96 5.40
N TYR A 50 1.18 21.35 4.18
CA TYR A 50 2.53 21.75 3.79
C TYR A 50 2.55 23.27 3.62
N GLY A 51 3.06 24.00 4.62
CA GLY A 51 2.91 25.44 4.69
C GLY A 51 1.42 25.85 4.67
N PRO A 52 0.98 26.70 3.71
CA PRO A 52 -0.42 27.11 3.60
C PRO A 52 -1.31 26.08 2.89
N LYS A 53 -0.75 25.11 2.17
CA LYS A 53 -1.51 24.14 1.37
C LYS A 53 -1.96 22.97 2.22
N GLN A 54 -3.28 22.79 2.35
CA GLN A 54 -3.85 21.59 2.93
C GLN A 54 -3.71 20.39 1.95
N ALA A 55 -3.15 19.28 2.45
CA ALA A 55 -2.93 18.07 1.69
C ALA A 55 -3.85 16.93 2.13
N LEU A 56 -4.32 16.95 3.39
CA LEU A 56 -5.31 16.03 3.93
C LEU A 56 -6.35 16.80 4.73
N SER A 57 -7.61 16.39 4.61
CA SER A 57 -8.76 17.00 5.26
C SER A 57 -9.60 15.93 5.95
N ASP A 58 -9.61 15.92 7.26
CA ASP A 58 -10.51 15.13 8.12
C ASP A 58 -10.55 13.62 7.82
N VAL A 59 -9.39 12.99 7.60
CA VAL A 59 -9.31 11.57 7.21
C VAL A 59 -9.40 10.69 8.44
N SER A 60 -10.45 9.84 8.48
CA SER A 60 -10.64 8.83 9.53
C SER A 60 -10.76 7.43 8.89
N ILE A 61 -9.96 6.47 9.37
CA ILE A 61 -9.91 5.09 8.84
C ILE A 61 -9.36 4.13 9.90
N GLU A 62 -9.81 2.88 9.85
CA GLU A 62 -9.22 1.76 10.58
C GLU A 62 -8.66 0.72 9.61
N ILE A 63 -7.40 0.36 9.79
CA ILE A 63 -6.67 -0.63 9.00
C ILE A 63 -6.33 -1.80 9.92
N ARG A 64 -6.72 -3.00 9.52
CA ARG A 64 -6.58 -4.20 10.35
C ARG A 64 -5.27 -4.92 10.08
N ASN A 65 -4.82 -5.67 11.07
CA ASN A 65 -3.65 -6.54 10.93
C ASN A 65 -3.95 -7.70 9.96
N TYR A 66 -2.92 -8.22 9.33
CA TYR A 66 -3.01 -9.34 8.38
C TYR A 66 -3.93 -9.07 7.18
N GLU A 67 -4.07 -7.81 6.80
CA GLU A 67 -4.81 -7.37 5.62
C GLU A 67 -3.93 -6.50 4.71
N ILE A 68 -4.27 -6.50 3.43
CA ILE A 68 -3.75 -5.55 2.46
C ILE A 68 -4.80 -4.47 2.25
N THR A 69 -4.49 -3.24 2.63
CA THR A 69 -5.34 -2.07 2.34
C THR A 69 -4.75 -1.28 1.18
N ALA A 70 -5.51 -1.12 0.10
CA ALA A 70 -5.13 -0.26 -1.01
C ALA A 70 -5.71 1.15 -0.86
N LEU A 71 -4.90 2.15 -1.18
CA LEU A 71 -5.32 3.54 -1.30
C LEU A 71 -5.25 3.94 -2.77
N ILE A 72 -6.39 4.25 -3.39
CA ILE A 72 -6.53 4.62 -4.79
C ILE A 72 -7.00 6.06 -4.94
N GLY A 73 -6.87 6.65 -6.12
CA GLY A 73 -7.30 8.01 -6.44
C GLY A 73 -6.33 8.71 -7.38
N PRO A 74 -6.69 9.89 -7.93
CA PRO A 74 -5.87 10.63 -8.89
C PRO A 74 -4.53 11.07 -8.29
N SER A 75 -3.57 11.40 -9.15
CA SER A 75 -2.28 11.92 -8.72
C SER A 75 -2.42 13.21 -7.94
N GLY A 76 -1.68 13.33 -6.83
CA GLY A 76 -1.70 14.52 -5.97
C GLY A 76 -2.90 14.65 -5.03
N CYS A 77 -3.80 13.65 -4.95
CA CYS A 77 -4.97 13.70 -4.04
C CYS A 77 -4.67 13.41 -2.56
N GLY A 78 -3.39 13.21 -2.15
CA GLY A 78 -3.02 13.05 -0.75
C GLY A 78 -2.63 11.64 -0.30
N LYS A 79 -2.77 10.59 -1.13
CA LYS A 79 -2.49 9.18 -0.75
C LYS A 79 -1.11 8.94 -0.11
N SER A 80 -0.06 9.38 -0.80
CA SER A 80 1.32 9.23 -0.28
C SER A 80 1.55 10.09 0.97
N THR A 81 0.90 11.25 1.09
CA THR A 81 0.92 12.07 2.30
C THR A 81 0.26 11.33 3.45
N PHE A 82 -0.89 10.71 3.21
CA PHE A 82 -1.59 9.90 4.20
C PHE A 82 -0.76 8.68 4.62
N LEU A 83 -0.23 7.93 3.64
CA LEU A 83 0.63 6.77 3.90
C LEU A 83 1.81 7.14 4.82
N ARG A 84 2.50 8.25 4.52
CA ARG A 84 3.67 8.73 5.26
C ARG A 84 3.36 9.30 6.65
N ALA A 85 2.09 9.55 6.97
CA ALA A 85 1.69 9.99 8.30
C ALA A 85 1.90 8.87 9.35
N PHE A 86 1.72 7.60 8.97
CA PHE A 86 1.85 6.46 9.88
C PHE A 86 3.27 6.21 10.40
N ASN A 87 4.30 6.63 9.65
CA ASN A 87 5.70 6.51 10.08
C ASN A 87 6.41 7.87 10.25
N ARG A 88 5.64 8.96 10.27
CA ARG A 88 6.12 10.32 10.45
C ARG A 88 7.19 10.75 9.43
N MET A 89 7.12 10.20 8.19
CA MET A 89 8.03 10.64 7.12
C MET A 89 7.71 12.05 6.63
N ASN A 90 6.49 12.55 6.85
CA ASN A 90 6.14 13.93 6.53
C ASN A 90 6.89 14.94 7.39
N ASP A 91 7.33 14.57 8.60
CA ASP A 91 8.11 15.44 9.49
C ASP A 91 9.47 15.89 8.88
N LEU A 92 9.94 15.19 7.84
CA LEU A 92 11.16 15.57 7.10
C LEU A 92 10.93 16.73 6.13
N ILE A 93 9.68 17.14 5.92
CA ILE A 93 9.30 18.24 5.03
C ILE A 93 9.14 19.51 5.87
N PRO A 94 9.84 20.62 5.51
CA PRO A 94 9.71 21.87 6.26
C PRO A 94 8.28 22.38 6.31
N ASN A 95 7.92 22.98 7.45
CA ASN A 95 6.61 23.61 7.67
C ASN A 95 5.41 22.66 7.54
N VAL A 96 5.60 21.37 7.83
CA VAL A 96 4.48 20.44 7.94
C VAL A 96 3.72 20.69 9.24
N ARG A 97 2.38 20.67 9.17
CA ARG A 97 1.49 20.73 10.33
C ARG A 97 0.47 19.60 10.22
N THR A 98 0.32 18.87 11.30
CA THR A 98 -0.64 17.75 11.42
C THR A 98 -1.59 18.01 12.58
N THR A 99 -2.88 17.72 12.42
CA THR A 99 -3.90 17.70 13.47
C THR A 99 -4.72 16.43 13.40
N GLY A 100 -5.48 16.10 14.43
CA GLY A 100 -6.14 14.81 14.58
C GLY A 100 -5.19 13.79 15.21
N GLN A 101 -5.49 12.50 15.07
CA GLN A 101 -4.71 11.40 15.64
C GLN A 101 -4.31 10.41 14.57
N VAL A 102 -3.13 9.81 14.72
CA VAL A 102 -2.65 8.67 13.94
C VAL A 102 -2.17 7.62 14.93
N LEU A 103 -2.78 6.44 14.88
CA LEU A 103 -2.59 5.41 15.89
C LEU A 103 -1.89 4.18 15.30
N LEU A 104 -0.97 3.62 16.05
CA LEU A 104 -0.39 2.29 15.87
C LEU A 104 -0.68 1.47 17.13
N ASP A 105 -1.44 0.38 17.02
CA ASP A 105 -1.91 -0.43 18.17
C ASP A 105 -2.61 0.41 19.25
N GLY A 106 -3.35 1.45 18.85
CA GLY A 106 -4.05 2.36 19.76
C GLY A 106 -3.19 3.48 20.36
N GLU A 107 -1.87 3.48 20.10
CA GLU A 107 -0.96 4.52 20.59
C GLU A 107 -0.75 5.62 19.53
N ASP A 108 -0.87 6.88 19.93
CA ASP A 108 -0.70 8.02 19.02
C ASP A 108 0.78 8.17 18.61
N VAL A 109 1.05 7.98 17.29
CA VAL A 109 2.41 8.07 16.72
C VAL A 109 3.00 9.50 16.79
N TYR A 110 2.17 10.54 17.00
CA TYR A 110 2.60 11.92 17.24
C TYR A 110 2.72 12.28 18.73
N GLY A 111 2.54 11.30 19.62
CA GLY A 111 2.70 11.47 21.06
C GLY A 111 4.10 11.97 21.44
N ARG A 112 4.20 12.80 22.49
CA ARG A 112 5.46 13.45 22.92
C ARG A 112 6.57 12.48 23.30
N ARG A 113 6.26 11.23 23.65
CA ARG A 113 7.20 10.20 24.10
C ARG A 113 7.56 9.17 23.03
N VAL A 114 7.04 9.33 21.82
CA VAL A 114 7.27 8.36 20.75
C VAL A 114 8.71 8.48 20.22
N ASP A 115 9.44 7.38 20.30
CA ASP A 115 10.71 7.25 19.60
C ASP A 115 10.45 7.02 18.11
N VAL A 116 10.80 8.01 17.29
CA VAL A 116 10.57 7.98 15.85
C VAL A 116 11.43 6.91 15.15
N VAL A 117 12.60 6.57 15.70
CA VAL A 117 13.47 5.52 15.15
C VAL A 117 12.79 4.16 15.35
N GLU A 118 12.30 3.91 16.55
CA GLU A 118 11.56 2.69 16.87
C GLU A 118 10.23 2.61 16.09
N LEU A 119 9.50 3.72 15.96
CA LEU A 119 8.31 3.78 15.12
C LEU A 119 8.62 3.35 13.68
N ARG A 120 9.70 3.89 13.08
CA ARG A 120 10.09 3.56 11.70
C ARG A 120 10.65 2.15 11.55
N ARG A 121 11.13 1.53 12.63
CA ARG A 121 11.47 0.12 12.65
C ARG A 121 10.21 -0.75 12.59
N ARG A 122 9.17 -0.43 13.38
CA ARG A 122 7.88 -1.12 13.41
C ARG A 122 7.05 -0.89 12.15
N VAL A 123 7.13 0.32 11.56
CA VAL A 123 6.37 0.74 10.36
C VAL A 123 7.34 1.01 9.22
N GLY A 124 7.73 -0.08 8.52
CA GLY A 124 8.64 -0.04 7.37
C GLY A 124 8.01 0.63 6.16
N MET A 125 8.85 1.14 5.24
CA MET A 125 8.38 1.79 4.02
C MET A 125 9.18 1.39 2.80
N VAL A 126 8.46 1.12 1.70
CA VAL A 126 8.99 0.89 0.36
C VAL A 126 8.52 2.04 -0.52
N PHE A 127 9.45 2.68 -1.22
CA PHE A 127 9.19 3.85 -2.05
C PHE A 127 8.89 3.48 -3.50
N GLN A 128 8.27 4.40 -4.22
CA GLN A 128 7.89 4.26 -5.62
C GLN A 128 9.10 3.92 -6.52
N LYS A 129 10.21 4.64 -6.34
CA LYS A 129 11.46 4.34 -7.05
C LYS A 129 12.33 3.46 -6.16
N PRO A 130 12.85 2.34 -6.67
CA PRO A 130 13.84 1.57 -5.96
C PRO A 130 15.01 2.48 -5.54
N ASN A 131 15.41 2.37 -4.29
CA ASN A 131 16.47 3.19 -3.72
C ASN A 131 17.50 2.36 -2.95
N PRO A 132 18.10 1.34 -3.58
CA PRO A 132 19.16 0.59 -2.93
C PRO A 132 20.33 1.52 -2.59
N PHE A 133 20.97 1.29 -1.44
CA PHE A 133 22.21 1.99 -1.12
C PHE A 133 23.31 1.59 -2.11
N PRO A 134 24.30 2.48 -2.39
CA PRO A 134 25.45 2.16 -3.25
C PRO A 134 26.44 1.23 -2.52
N LYS A 135 25.93 0.06 -2.13
CA LYS A 135 26.57 -1.02 -1.38
C LYS A 135 26.24 -2.35 -2.04
N SER A 136 26.79 -3.44 -1.50
CA SER A 136 26.40 -4.79 -1.97
C SER A 136 24.96 -5.14 -1.63
N VAL A 137 24.45 -6.21 -2.24
CA VAL A 137 23.14 -6.78 -1.91
C VAL A 137 23.08 -7.11 -0.41
N PHE A 138 24.09 -7.83 0.10
CA PHE A 138 24.21 -8.18 1.51
C PHE A 138 24.15 -6.95 2.43
N GLU A 139 24.99 -5.94 2.17
CA GLU A 139 25.07 -4.75 3.01
C GLU A 139 23.80 -3.87 2.96
N ASN A 140 23.01 -3.94 1.89
CA ASN A 140 21.69 -3.31 1.86
C ASN A 140 20.75 -3.93 2.89
N VAL A 141 20.66 -5.25 2.93
CA VAL A 141 19.74 -5.97 3.82
C VAL A 141 20.28 -5.98 5.26
N ALA A 142 21.60 -6.15 5.45
CA ALA A 142 22.24 -6.14 6.77
C ALA A 142 22.23 -4.76 7.46
N TYR A 143 21.83 -3.69 6.74
CA TYR A 143 21.96 -2.32 7.25
C TYR A 143 21.15 -2.08 8.53
N ALA A 144 19.85 -2.40 8.53
CA ALA A 144 18.99 -2.22 9.70
C ALA A 144 19.38 -3.13 10.88
N PRO A 145 19.64 -4.44 10.70
CA PRO A 145 20.16 -5.28 11.79
C PRO A 145 21.45 -4.77 12.40
N ARG A 146 22.40 -4.25 11.60
CA ARG A 146 23.64 -3.65 12.13
C ARG A 146 23.38 -2.41 12.98
N LEU A 147 22.46 -1.53 12.56
CA LEU A 147 22.06 -0.36 13.34
C LEU A 147 21.41 -0.78 14.67
N SER A 148 20.67 -1.88 14.68
CA SER A 148 20.09 -2.48 15.88
C SER A 148 21.10 -3.24 16.74
N GLY A 149 22.40 -3.18 16.42
CA GLY A 149 23.50 -3.72 17.25
C GLY A 149 23.86 -5.18 16.98
N VAL A 150 23.35 -5.81 15.91
CA VAL A 150 23.74 -7.18 15.52
C VAL A 150 25.15 -7.14 14.92
N LYS A 151 26.15 -7.65 15.66
CA LYS A 151 27.57 -7.69 15.27
C LYS A 151 28.05 -9.05 14.77
N ASN A 152 27.37 -10.13 15.22
CA ASN A 152 27.73 -11.50 14.85
C ASN A 152 27.44 -11.75 13.36
N MET A 153 28.47 -12.11 12.58
CA MET A 153 28.34 -12.33 11.13
C MET A 153 27.43 -13.49 10.78
N ALA A 154 27.49 -14.59 11.51
CA ALA A 154 26.62 -15.75 11.25
C ALA A 154 25.14 -15.36 11.43
N ARG A 155 24.83 -14.60 12.50
CA ARG A 155 23.48 -14.08 12.73
C ARG A 155 23.04 -13.08 11.67
N LEU A 156 23.93 -12.21 11.21
CA LEU A 156 23.65 -11.29 10.12
C LEU A 156 23.36 -12.02 8.82
N THR A 157 24.13 -13.07 8.51
CA THR A 157 23.93 -13.89 7.32
C THR A 157 22.55 -14.53 7.36
N GLU A 158 22.19 -15.16 8.48
CA GLU A 158 20.87 -15.77 8.69
C GLU A 158 19.71 -14.75 8.47
N ILE A 159 19.82 -13.54 9.04
CA ILE A 159 18.82 -12.48 8.87
C ILE A 159 18.73 -12.04 7.40
N VAL A 160 19.86 -11.87 6.74
CA VAL A 160 19.93 -11.43 5.33
C VAL A 160 19.31 -12.47 4.41
N GLU A 161 19.68 -13.73 4.55
CA GLU A 161 19.15 -14.83 3.75
C GLU A 161 17.63 -14.96 3.94
N LYS A 162 17.17 -15.00 5.18
CA LYS A 162 15.73 -15.05 5.51
C LYS A 162 14.95 -13.85 4.93
N ALA A 163 15.52 -12.63 5.01
CA ALA A 163 14.86 -11.45 4.47
C ALA A 163 14.80 -11.48 2.92
N LEU A 164 15.86 -11.97 2.26
CA LEU A 164 15.90 -12.16 0.80
C LEU A 164 14.95 -13.28 0.36
N GLU A 165 14.84 -14.38 1.11
CA GLU A 165 13.86 -15.45 0.86
C GLU A 165 12.43 -14.91 0.96
N ARG A 166 12.12 -14.20 2.05
CA ARG A 166 10.81 -13.56 2.25
C ARG A 166 10.46 -12.55 1.16
N ALA A 167 11.46 -11.92 0.54
CA ALA A 167 11.29 -11.01 -0.59
C ALA A 167 11.30 -11.74 -1.95
N ALA A 168 11.29 -13.07 -1.97
CA ALA A 168 11.39 -13.91 -3.18
C ALA A 168 12.55 -13.50 -4.10
N LEU A 169 13.72 -13.16 -3.51
CA LEU A 169 14.89 -12.66 -4.23
C LEU A 169 16.14 -13.55 -4.04
N PHE A 170 16.19 -14.34 -2.96
CA PHE A 170 17.42 -15.08 -2.57
C PHE A 170 17.98 -15.92 -3.70
N GLU A 171 17.19 -16.77 -4.36
CA GLU A 171 17.63 -17.65 -5.44
C GLU A 171 18.24 -16.90 -6.64
N GLU A 172 17.80 -15.67 -6.88
CA GLU A 172 18.31 -14.85 -7.98
C GLU A 172 19.64 -14.15 -7.65
N VAL A 173 19.94 -13.95 -6.35
CA VAL A 173 21.10 -13.13 -5.92
C VAL A 173 22.11 -13.87 -5.05
N LYS A 174 21.88 -15.15 -4.68
CA LYS A 174 22.74 -15.91 -3.76
C LYS A 174 24.22 -15.94 -4.19
N ASP A 175 24.48 -15.99 -5.49
CA ASP A 175 25.85 -16.02 -6.06
C ASP A 175 26.46 -14.61 -6.21
N VAL A 176 25.69 -13.56 -5.94
CA VAL A 176 26.10 -12.15 -6.13
C VAL A 176 25.86 -11.28 -4.89
N LEU A 177 25.68 -11.87 -3.71
CA LEU A 177 25.40 -11.15 -2.45
C LEU A 177 26.39 -10.02 -2.15
N HIS A 178 27.65 -10.19 -2.53
CA HIS A 178 28.71 -9.20 -2.29
C HIS A 178 28.95 -8.25 -3.48
N LYS A 179 28.18 -8.37 -4.56
CA LYS A 179 28.22 -7.44 -5.70
C LYS A 179 27.32 -6.23 -5.44
N SER A 180 27.56 -5.17 -6.21
CA SER A 180 26.79 -3.92 -6.11
C SER A 180 25.30 -4.15 -6.35
N ALA A 181 24.46 -3.67 -5.45
CA ALA A 181 23.01 -3.69 -5.57
C ALA A 181 22.50 -2.86 -6.76
N LEU A 182 23.27 -1.86 -7.20
CA LEU A 182 22.93 -1.03 -8.35
C LEU A 182 23.02 -1.77 -9.69
N ALA A 183 23.69 -2.93 -9.72
CA ALA A 183 23.78 -3.77 -10.92
C ALA A 183 22.54 -4.69 -11.12
N LEU A 184 21.64 -4.74 -10.16
CA LEU A 184 20.41 -5.52 -10.25
C LEU A 184 19.40 -4.87 -11.20
N SER A 185 18.49 -5.68 -11.78
CA SER A 185 17.35 -5.16 -12.54
C SER A 185 16.39 -4.34 -11.66
N GLY A 186 15.54 -3.49 -12.25
CA GLY A 186 14.60 -2.66 -11.50
C GLY A 186 13.69 -3.46 -10.56
N GLY A 187 13.15 -4.60 -11.04
CA GLY A 187 12.33 -5.49 -10.21
C GLY A 187 13.12 -6.16 -9.08
N GLN A 188 14.38 -6.54 -9.34
CA GLN A 188 15.27 -7.07 -8.29
C GLN A 188 15.64 -6.00 -7.26
N GLN A 189 15.92 -4.76 -7.71
CA GLN A 189 16.19 -3.64 -6.80
C GLN A 189 14.98 -3.33 -5.91
N GLN A 190 13.77 -3.40 -6.46
CA GLN A 190 12.55 -3.18 -5.66
C GLN A 190 12.38 -4.27 -4.61
N ARG A 191 12.53 -5.55 -4.99
CA ARG A 191 12.49 -6.67 -4.03
C ARG A 191 13.63 -6.59 -3.01
N LEU A 192 14.79 -6.09 -3.38
CA LEU A 192 15.87 -5.81 -2.44
C LEU A 192 15.48 -4.71 -1.42
N CYS A 193 14.80 -3.65 -1.85
CA CYS A 193 14.29 -2.62 -0.94
C CYS A 193 13.22 -3.19 0.01
N ILE A 194 12.39 -4.14 -0.47
CA ILE A 194 11.45 -4.88 0.38
C ILE A 194 12.23 -5.76 1.38
N ALA A 195 13.23 -6.56 0.93
CA ALA A 195 14.06 -7.37 1.82
C ALA A 195 14.74 -6.53 2.90
N ARG A 196 15.28 -5.35 2.52
CA ARG A 196 15.88 -4.39 3.47
C ARG A 196 14.89 -3.93 4.54
N ALA A 197 13.64 -3.65 4.15
CA ALA A 197 12.59 -3.29 5.11
C ALA A 197 12.22 -4.48 6.02
N LEU A 198 12.08 -5.68 5.46
CA LEU A 198 11.74 -6.91 6.19
C LEU A 198 12.83 -7.34 7.18
N ALA A 199 14.11 -7.02 6.91
CA ALA A 199 15.22 -7.32 7.83
C ALA A 199 15.13 -6.57 9.16
N ALA A 200 14.34 -5.49 9.24
CA ALA A 200 14.03 -4.80 10.49
C ALA A 200 12.89 -5.46 11.29
N GLU A 201 12.31 -6.54 10.77
CA GLU A 201 11.14 -7.24 11.33
C GLU A 201 9.95 -6.29 11.62
N PRO A 202 9.46 -5.57 10.60
CA PRO A 202 8.37 -4.63 10.77
C PRO A 202 7.04 -5.34 11.02
N GLU A 203 6.15 -4.68 11.74
CA GLU A 203 4.77 -5.10 11.97
C GLU A 203 3.83 -4.59 10.86
N VAL A 204 4.22 -3.48 10.22
CA VAL A 204 3.49 -2.82 9.12
C VAL A 204 4.47 -2.53 7.98
N LEU A 205 4.03 -2.79 6.75
CA LEU A 205 4.78 -2.40 5.56
C LEU A 205 3.96 -1.44 4.71
N LEU A 206 4.42 -0.20 4.63
CA LEU A 206 3.87 0.84 3.78
C LEU A 206 4.52 0.78 2.40
N MET A 207 3.75 0.76 1.32
CA MET A 207 4.24 0.65 -0.05
C MET A 207 3.67 1.79 -0.91
N ASP A 208 4.52 2.72 -1.30
CA ASP A 208 4.13 3.87 -2.12
C ASP A 208 4.38 3.56 -3.60
N GLU A 209 3.35 3.17 -4.34
CA GLU A 209 3.38 2.79 -5.76
C GLU A 209 4.50 1.79 -6.13
N PRO A 210 4.63 0.63 -5.44
CA PRO A 210 5.82 -0.22 -5.52
C PRO A 210 6.07 -0.85 -6.90
N CYS A 211 5.08 -0.85 -7.78
CA CYS A 211 5.16 -1.48 -9.10
C CYS A 211 5.10 -0.49 -10.29
N SER A 212 5.04 0.81 -10.04
CA SER A 212 4.76 1.82 -11.09
C SER A 212 5.80 1.89 -12.23
N ALA A 213 7.03 1.44 -11.98
CA ALA A 213 8.14 1.48 -12.94
C ALA A 213 8.63 0.07 -13.34
N LEU A 214 7.82 -0.97 -13.10
CA LEU A 214 8.22 -2.35 -13.31
C LEU A 214 7.49 -2.97 -14.51
N ASP A 215 8.15 -3.97 -15.10
CA ASP A 215 7.54 -4.83 -16.10
C ASP A 215 6.42 -5.71 -15.51
N PRO A 216 5.51 -6.27 -16.34
CA PRO A 216 4.39 -7.07 -15.86
C PRO A 216 4.80 -8.30 -15.03
N ILE A 217 5.91 -8.96 -15.38
CA ILE A 217 6.38 -10.15 -14.66
C ILE A 217 6.88 -9.78 -13.26
N SER A 218 7.67 -8.71 -13.17
CA SER A 218 8.16 -8.16 -11.88
C SER A 218 7.00 -7.66 -11.02
N THR A 219 5.98 -7.05 -11.63
CA THR A 219 4.76 -6.62 -10.95
C THR A 219 4.03 -7.80 -10.32
N LEU A 220 3.79 -8.86 -11.09
CA LEU A 220 3.10 -10.07 -10.60
C LEU A 220 3.84 -10.69 -9.41
N ARG A 221 5.18 -10.79 -9.48
CA ARG A 221 5.99 -11.31 -8.36
C ARG A 221 5.85 -10.48 -7.09
N ILE A 222 5.75 -9.14 -7.19
CA ILE A 222 5.52 -8.28 -6.03
C ILE A 222 4.09 -8.43 -5.50
N GLU A 223 3.11 -8.62 -6.37
CA GLU A 223 1.73 -8.88 -5.98
C GLU A 223 1.60 -10.19 -5.19
N GLU A 224 2.24 -11.27 -5.67
CA GLU A 224 2.30 -12.55 -4.95
C GLU A 224 3.02 -12.41 -3.61
N LEU A 225 4.14 -11.70 -3.61
CA LEU A 225 4.90 -11.41 -2.39
C LEU A 225 4.06 -10.65 -1.35
N MET A 226 3.30 -9.64 -1.75
CA MET A 226 2.41 -8.90 -0.83
C MET A 226 1.38 -9.82 -0.17
N ARG A 227 0.75 -10.73 -0.94
CA ARG A 227 -0.22 -11.68 -0.40
C ARG A 227 0.42 -12.63 0.61
N GLU A 228 1.63 -13.09 0.35
CA GLU A 228 2.36 -13.96 1.28
C GLU A 228 2.73 -13.21 2.56
N LEU A 229 3.24 -11.98 2.44
CA LEU A 229 3.60 -11.15 3.59
C LEU A 229 2.39 -10.78 4.45
N ALA A 230 1.22 -10.55 3.84
CA ALA A 230 0.00 -10.20 4.56
C ALA A 230 -0.47 -11.29 5.54
N LYS A 231 0.01 -12.53 5.41
CA LYS A 231 -0.24 -13.60 6.39
C LYS A 231 0.41 -13.32 7.75
N SER A 232 1.38 -12.45 7.82
CA SER A 232 2.18 -12.17 9.02
C SER A 232 2.29 -10.70 9.42
N ILE A 233 2.05 -9.76 8.50
CA ILE A 233 2.16 -8.32 8.75
C ILE A 233 1.00 -7.56 8.11
N CYS A 234 0.74 -6.34 8.58
CA CYS A 234 -0.19 -5.41 7.97
C CYS A 234 0.46 -4.75 6.75
N ILE A 235 -0.24 -4.64 5.62
CA ILE A 235 0.26 -3.97 4.41
C ILE A 235 -0.68 -2.84 4.01
N VAL A 236 -0.11 -1.66 3.73
CA VAL A 236 -0.84 -0.54 3.13
C VAL A 236 -0.13 -0.16 1.84
N ILE A 237 -0.84 -0.24 0.72
CA ILE A 237 -0.32 0.09 -0.60
C ILE A 237 -1.02 1.32 -1.18
N VAL A 238 -0.25 2.27 -1.69
CA VAL A 238 -0.74 3.30 -2.61
C VAL A 238 -0.51 2.82 -4.03
N THR A 239 -1.53 2.87 -4.84
CA THR A 239 -1.41 2.57 -6.27
C THR A 239 -2.39 3.40 -7.10
N HIS A 240 -2.00 3.75 -8.32
CA HIS A 240 -2.89 4.31 -9.34
C HIS A 240 -3.40 3.22 -10.30
N ASN A 241 -2.91 1.98 -10.17
CA ASN A 241 -3.38 0.85 -10.96
C ASN A 241 -4.55 0.16 -10.25
N MET A 242 -5.78 0.42 -10.74
CA MET A 242 -7.00 -0.14 -10.19
C MET A 242 -7.05 -1.66 -10.26
N GLN A 243 -6.53 -2.25 -11.35
CA GLN A 243 -6.47 -3.72 -11.49
C GLN A 243 -5.54 -4.33 -10.45
N GLN A 244 -4.43 -3.69 -10.13
CA GLN A 244 -3.54 -4.13 -9.06
C GLN A 244 -4.26 -4.07 -7.72
N ALA A 245 -4.89 -2.93 -7.37
CA ALA A 245 -5.67 -2.82 -6.13
C ALA A 245 -6.72 -3.92 -6.03
N ALA A 246 -7.52 -4.11 -7.09
CA ALA A 246 -8.56 -5.14 -7.13
C ALA A 246 -8.02 -6.57 -6.96
N ARG A 247 -6.80 -6.87 -7.46
CA ARG A 247 -6.22 -8.22 -7.33
C ARG A 247 -5.62 -8.50 -5.97
N VAL A 248 -5.00 -7.50 -5.31
CA VAL A 248 -4.15 -7.77 -4.15
C VAL A 248 -4.77 -7.38 -2.82
N SER A 249 -5.69 -6.39 -2.78
CA SER A 249 -6.16 -5.83 -1.51
C SER A 249 -7.44 -6.47 -0.99
N ASP A 250 -7.56 -6.50 0.33
CA ASP A 250 -8.77 -6.91 1.06
C ASP A 250 -9.72 -5.72 1.24
N LYS A 251 -9.15 -4.54 1.48
CA LYS A 251 -9.85 -3.27 1.65
C LYS A 251 -9.29 -2.22 0.70
N THR A 252 -10.15 -1.34 0.24
CA THR A 252 -9.77 -0.23 -0.64
C THR A 252 -10.35 1.08 -0.14
N GLY A 253 -9.51 2.14 -0.09
CA GLY A 253 -9.92 3.51 0.19
C GLY A 253 -9.72 4.41 -1.03
N PHE A 254 -10.75 5.12 -1.44
CA PHE A 254 -10.69 6.10 -2.52
C PHE A 254 -10.45 7.50 -1.97
N PHE A 255 -9.36 8.12 -2.41
CA PHE A 255 -8.96 9.48 -2.05
C PHE A 255 -9.23 10.46 -3.18
N LEU A 256 -9.79 11.63 -2.83
CA LEU A 256 -9.99 12.74 -3.75
C LEU A 256 -9.75 14.07 -3.02
N LEU A 257 -8.90 14.94 -3.58
CA LEU A 257 -8.62 16.30 -3.08
C LEU A 257 -8.28 16.37 -1.58
N GLY A 258 -7.60 15.38 -1.04
CA GLY A 258 -7.18 15.30 0.36
C GLY A 258 -8.19 14.64 1.30
N GLU A 259 -9.32 14.20 0.80
CA GLU A 259 -10.37 13.52 1.56
C GLU A 259 -10.43 12.04 1.25
N LEU A 260 -10.80 11.23 2.24
CA LEU A 260 -11.18 9.84 2.05
C LEU A 260 -12.68 9.81 1.72
N ILE A 261 -13.00 9.53 0.46
CA ILE A 261 -14.36 9.57 -0.05
C ILE A 261 -15.13 8.33 0.32
N GLU A 262 -14.48 7.17 0.16
CA GLU A 262 -15.10 5.88 0.42
C GLU A 262 -14.04 4.88 0.89
N PHE A 263 -14.43 4.00 1.83
CA PHE A 263 -13.59 2.92 2.32
C PHE A 263 -14.43 1.68 2.60
N GLY A 264 -14.05 0.55 2.04
CA GLY A 264 -14.81 -0.68 2.18
C GLY A 264 -14.04 -1.92 1.75
N SER A 265 -14.76 -3.05 1.61
CA SER A 265 -14.17 -4.23 0.97
C SER A 265 -13.78 -3.89 -0.46
N THR A 266 -12.69 -4.45 -0.94
CA THR A 266 -12.23 -4.21 -2.31
C THR A 266 -13.31 -4.63 -3.33
N ASP A 267 -13.99 -5.73 -3.09
CA ASP A 267 -15.09 -6.19 -3.96
C ASP A 267 -16.23 -5.15 -4.03
N ASP A 268 -16.67 -4.60 -2.89
CA ASP A 268 -17.74 -3.59 -2.87
C ASP A 268 -17.30 -2.30 -3.59
N ILE A 269 -16.10 -1.81 -3.31
CA ILE A 269 -15.58 -0.57 -3.93
C ILE A 269 -15.52 -0.70 -5.46
N PHE A 270 -15.10 -1.86 -6.00
CA PHE A 270 -14.95 -2.04 -7.44
C PHE A 270 -16.22 -2.51 -8.17
N THR A 271 -17.20 -3.09 -7.47
CA THR A 271 -18.40 -3.64 -8.10
C THR A 271 -19.68 -2.85 -7.79
N ARG A 272 -19.76 -2.23 -6.62
CA ARG A 272 -20.95 -1.54 -6.09
C ARG A 272 -20.55 -0.34 -5.22
N PRO A 273 -19.78 0.63 -5.75
CA PRO A 273 -19.40 1.80 -4.97
C PRO A 273 -20.66 2.56 -4.50
N ALA A 274 -20.63 3.06 -3.27
CA ALA A 274 -21.73 3.80 -2.67
C ALA A 274 -21.71 5.28 -3.06
N ASP A 275 -20.52 5.84 -3.33
CA ASP A 275 -20.33 7.25 -3.71
C ASP A 275 -20.16 7.35 -5.25
N SER A 276 -20.91 8.24 -5.88
CA SER A 276 -20.86 8.45 -7.34
C SER A 276 -19.47 8.90 -7.83
N ARG A 277 -18.70 9.61 -7.01
CA ARG A 277 -17.33 10.03 -7.33
C ARG A 277 -16.37 8.82 -7.42
N THR A 278 -16.61 7.81 -6.58
CA THR A 278 -15.89 6.52 -6.63
C THR A 278 -16.24 5.78 -7.92
N GLU A 279 -17.54 5.72 -8.27
CA GLU A 279 -18.01 5.11 -9.51
C GLU A 279 -17.40 5.78 -10.75
N ASP A 280 -17.43 7.11 -10.82
CA ASP A 280 -16.86 7.88 -11.91
C ASP A 280 -15.36 7.63 -12.05
N TYR A 281 -14.62 7.57 -10.94
CA TYR A 281 -13.19 7.29 -10.96
C TYR A 281 -12.88 5.89 -11.49
N ILE A 282 -13.59 4.85 -11.00
CA ILE A 282 -13.37 3.46 -11.38
C ILE A 282 -13.75 3.20 -12.84
N THR A 283 -14.82 3.85 -13.32
CA THR A 283 -15.28 3.70 -14.70
C THR A 283 -14.52 4.56 -15.72
N GLY A 284 -13.57 5.38 -15.26
CA GLY A 284 -12.81 6.29 -16.12
C GLY A 284 -13.60 7.49 -16.63
N ARG A 285 -14.73 7.82 -16.02
CA ARG A 285 -15.55 9.00 -16.32
C ARG A 285 -15.07 10.26 -15.57
N PHE A 286 -13.98 10.13 -14.85
CA PHE A 286 -13.39 11.18 -14.05
C PHE A 286 -12.55 12.09 -14.95
N GLY A 287 -13.03 13.32 -15.23
CA GLY A 287 -12.35 14.31 -16.07
C GLY A 287 -13.09 15.63 -16.06
#